data_a8aaa6d83f52d54f1f6bd6b1d1a49193
#
_entry.id   a8aaa6d83f52d54f1f6bd6b1d1a49193
#
_cell.length_a   1.000
_cell.length_b   1.000
_cell.length_c   1.000
_cell.angle_alpha   90.00
_cell.angle_beta   90.00
_cell.angle_gamma   90.00
#
_symmetry.space_group_name_H-M   'P 1'
#
loop_
_entity.id
_entity.type
_entity.pdbx_description
1 polymer ?
#
loop_
_entity_poly.entity_id
_entity_poly.type
_entity_poly.pdbx_seq_one_letter_code
_entity_poly.pdbx_strand_id
1 'polypeptide(L)'
;GISTKPFEVQLFWILSNFGLTMGGALLAVVVIARLTLSLTTRESILMHCWPLSRIVRTILLSRFAWAMMVFTRAGLPLHHAVRMSGEVTGAKRIAADFEKLAPLLQAGFTLEEALTQSKFFPKKNLVYINTGEHTGKLDVAFEKLSGSLYDSAVFKLRILIGLIEPLAVLGLGGLVVMSLTP
;
A
#
# COMPACT_ATOMS: atom_id res chain seq x y z
N GLY A 1 -61.93 2.35 2.08
CA GLY A 1 -61.33 1.28 2.86
C GLY A 1 -59.81 1.39 2.78
N ILE A 2 -59.16 1.91 3.82
CA ILE A 2 -57.68 2.01 3.91
C ILE A 2 -57.21 0.59 4.27
N SER A 3 -56.65 -0.09 3.29
CA SER A 3 -56.01 -1.41 3.48
C SER A 3 -54.73 -1.22 4.30
N THR A 4 -54.85 -1.32 5.61
CA THR A 4 -53.71 -1.43 6.50
C THR A 4 -53.09 -2.80 6.33
N LYS A 5 -52.09 -2.92 5.46
CA LYS A 5 -51.25 -4.12 5.44
C LYS A 5 -50.59 -4.25 6.81
N PRO A 6 -50.64 -5.45 7.43
CA PRO A 6 -50.06 -5.61 8.76
C PRO A 6 -48.60 -5.23 8.74
N PHE A 7 -48.18 -4.48 9.75
CA PHE A 7 -46.83 -3.93 9.96
C PHE A 7 -45.71 -4.98 9.73
N GLU A 8 -46.00 -6.22 10.03
CA GLU A 8 -45.13 -7.38 9.82
C GLU A 8 -44.80 -7.63 8.33
N VAL A 9 -45.75 -7.45 7.43
CA VAL A 9 -45.54 -7.65 5.98
C VAL A 9 -44.73 -6.53 5.38
N GLN A 10 -44.89 -5.30 5.86
CA GLN A 10 -44.07 -4.17 5.42
C GLN A 10 -42.60 -4.33 5.92
N LEU A 11 -42.44 -4.76 7.16
CA LEU A 11 -41.09 -5.02 7.73
C LEU A 11 -40.38 -6.14 6.97
N PHE A 12 -41.10 -7.23 6.66
CA PHE A 12 -40.52 -8.34 5.90
C PHE A 12 -40.12 -7.93 4.48
N TRP A 13 -40.95 -7.10 3.83
CA TRP A 13 -40.65 -6.59 2.48
C TRP A 13 -39.44 -5.65 2.45
N ILE A 14 -39.33 -4.78 3.44
CA ILE A 14 -38.18 -3.87 3.62
C ILE A 14 -36.91 -4.67 3.90
N LEU A 15 -36.96 -5.63 4.81
CA LEU A 15 -35.78 -6.47 5.18
C LEU A 15 -35.31 -7.34 4.01
N SER A 16 -36.25 -7.92 3.25
CA SER A 16 -35.92 -8.76 2.10
C SER A 16 -35.33 -7.97 0.93
N ASN A 17 -35.89 -6.80 0.61
CA ASN A 17 -35.30 -5.90 -0.39
C ASN A 17 -33.97 -5.32 0.05
N PHE A 18 -33.82 -5.00 1.34
CA PHE A 18 -32.57 -4.47 1.88
C PHE A 18 -31.45 -5.52 1.84
N GLY A 19 -31.74 -6.77 2.18
CA GLY A 19 -30.78 -7.88 2.08
C GLY A 19 -30.36 -8.17 0.63
N LEU A 20 -31.30 -8.12 -0.31
CA LEU A 20 -31.02 -8.32 -1.74
C LEU A 20 -30.21 -7.19 -2.37
N THR A 21 -30.51 -5.92 -2.03
CA THR A 21 -29.75 -4.76 -2.57
C THR A 21 -28.36 -4.65 -1.96
N MET A 22 -28.20 -4.88 -0.67
CA MET A 22 -26.87 -4.91 -0.02
C MET A 22 -26.02 -6.09 -0.49
N GLY A 23 -26.62 -7.29 -0.56
CA GLY A 23 -25.95 -8.48 -1.09
C GLY A 23 -25.55 -8.31 -2.55
N GLY A 24 -26.42 -7.74 -3.36
CA GLY A 24 -26.17 -7.43 -4.77
C GLY A 24 -25.07 -6.37 -4.95
N ALA A 25 -25.09 -5.31 -4.16
CA ALA A 25 -24.05 -4.28 -4.19
C ALA A 25 -22.68 -4.82 -3.75
N LEU A 26 -22.65 -5.64 -2.71
CA LEU A 26 -21.41 -6.26 -2.23
C LEU A 26 -20.86 -7.28 -3.24
N LEU A 27 -21.75 -8.06 -3.86
CA LEU A 27 -21.41 -9.00 -4.93
C LEU A 27 -20.92 -8.25 -6.18
N ALA A 28 -21.56 -7.15 -6.56
CA ALA A 28 -21.12 -6.30 -7.67
C ALA A 28 -19.72 -5.70 -7.40
N VAL A 29 -19.46 -5.21 -6.19
CA VAL A 29 -18.13 -4.69 -5.81
C VAL A 29 -17.09 -5.80 -5.86
N VAL A 30 -17.40 -7.01 -5.36
CA VAL A 30 -16.47 -8.15 -5.41
C VAL A 30 -16.24 -8.63 -6.85
N VAL A 31 -17.29 -8.67 -7.68
CA VAL A 31 -17.19 -9.06 -9.10
C VAL A 31 -16.42 -8.01 -9.90
N ILE A 32 -16.69 -6.72 -9.70
CA ILE A 32 -15.95 -5.63 -10.33
C ILE A 32 -14.48 -5.69 -9.88
N ALA A 33 -14.21 -5.90 -8.61
CA ALA A 33 -12.86 -6.08 -8.09
C ALA A 33 -12.17 -7.31 -8.69
N ARG A 34 -12.89 -8.40 -8.93
CA ARG A 34 -12.37 -9.61 -9.58
C ARG A 34 -12.14 -9.44 -11.09
N LEU A 35 -13.04 -8.77 -11.80
CA LEU A 35 -12.94 -8.52 -13.23
C LEU A 35 -11.88 -7.48 -13.58
N THR A 36 -11.70 -6.46 -12.75
CA THR A 36 -10.64 -5.45 -12.94
C THR A 36 -9.26 -5.92 -12.48
N LEU A 37 -9.18 -7.01 -11.72
CA LEU A 37 -7.95 -7.58 -11.21
C LEU A 37 -7.36 -8.66 -12.15
N SER A 38 -7.32 -8.42 -13.45
CA SER A 38 -6.39 -9.09 -14.36
C SER A 38 -4.96 -8.78 -13.89
N LEU A 39 -4.12 -9.80 -13.76
CA LEU A 39 -2.82 -9.78 -13.08
C LEU A 39 -1.84 -8.69 -13.58
N THR A 40 -2.00 -8.20 -14.80
CA THR A 40 -1.21 -7.14 -15.41
C THR A 40 -1.66 -5.72 -15.06
N THR A 41 -2.93 -5.54 -14.69
CA THR A 41 -3.52 -4.22 -14.36
C THR A 41 -3.40 -3.91 -12.86
N ARG A 42 -3.10 -4.92 -12.06
CA ARG A 42 -3.04 -4.83 -10.58
C ARG A 42 -1.99 -3.84 -10.07
N GLU A 43 -0.80 -3.83 -10.68
CA GLU A 43 0.26 -2.89 -10.32
C GLU A 43 -0.11 -1.43 -10.65
N SER A 44 -0.83 -1.20 -11.77
CA SER A 44 -1.18 0.15 -12.21
C SER A 44 -2.33 0.76 -11.41
N ILE A 45 -3.35 -0.01 -11.04
CA ILE A 45 -4.53 0.47 -10.30
C ILE A 45 -4.17 0.76 -8.84
N LEU A 46 -3.40 -0.13 -8.19
CA LEU A 46 -2.94 0.08 -6.81
C LEU A 46 -2.00 1.30 -6.68
N MET A 47 -1.30 1.66 -7.75
CA MET A 47 -0.46 2.86 -7.78
C MET A 47 -1.23 4.15 -8.10
N HIS A 48 -2.46 4.08 -8.64
CA HIS A 48 -3.26 5.27 -8.98
C HIS A 48 -4.26 5.69 -7.89
N CYS A 49 -4.65 4.79 -6.99
CA CYS A 49 -5.46 5.15 -5.82
C CYS A 49 -4.59 5.91 -4.81
N TRP A 50 -4.74 7.21 -4.72
CA TRP A 50 -3.87 8.12 -3.96
C TRP A 50 -3.53 7.67 -2.53
N PRO A 51 -4.45 7.29 -1.63
CA PRO A 51 -4.03 6.89 -0.29
C PRO A 51 -3.33 5.52 -0.29
N LEU A 52 -3.77 4.59 -1.14
CA LEU A 52 -3.27 3.21 -1.19
C LEU A 52 -1.87 3.14 -1.82
N SER A 53 -1.60 3.93 -2.85
CA SER A 53 -0.31 3.96 -3.54
C SER A 53 0.85 4.35 -2.63
N ARG A 54 0.61 5.28 -1.69
CA ARG A 54 1.63 5.70 -0.71
C ARG A 54 1.94 4.59 0.30
N ILE A 55 0.94 3.81 0.70
CA ILE A 55 1.12 2.69 1.63
C ILE A 55 1.88 1.56 0.94
N VAL A 56 1.43 1.16 -0.24
CA VAL A 56 2.09 0.11 -1.04
C VAL A 56 3.55 0.48 -1.30
N ARG A 57 3.83 1.72 -1.73
CA ARG A 57 5.20 2.19 -1.92
C ARG A 57 6.04 2.09 -0.65
N THR A 58 5.49 2.43 0.53
CA THR A 58 6.20 2.33 1.80
C THR A 58 6.52 0.87 2.15
N ILE A 59 5.60 -0.07 1.89
CA ILE A 59 5.82 -1.51 2.09
C ILE A 59 6.90 -2.04 1.14
N LEU A 60 6.86 -1.66 -0.13
CA LEU A 60 7.86 -2.10 -1.11
C LEU A 60 9.26 -1.59 -0.75
N LEU A 61 9.35 -0.34 -0.26
CA LEU A 61 10.61 0.22 0.21
C LEU A 61 11.10 -0.43 1.52
N SER A 62 10.21 -0.89 2.40
CA SER A 62 10.64 -1.65 3.58
C SER A 62 11.24 -3.00 3.19
N ARG A 63 10.69 -3.66 2.17
CA ARG A 63 11.26 -4.90 1.59
C ARG A 63 12.63 -4.64 0.97
N PHE A 64 12.76 -3.54 0.21
CA PHE A 64 14.05 -3.12 -0.35
C PHE A 64 15.09 -2.92 0.77
N ALA A 65 14.74 -2.14 1.80
CA ALA A 65 15.65 -1.87 2.91
C ALA A 65 16.03 -3.16 3.68
N TRP A 66 15.08 -4.05 3.88
CA TRP A 66 15.35 -5.35 4.49
C TRP A 66 16.31 -6.20 3.65
N ALA A 67 16.10 -6.27 2.34
CA ALA A 67 16.98 -6.99 1.44
C ALA A 67 18.39 -6.36 1.41
N MET A 68 18.50 -5.02 1.39
CA MET A 68 19.77 -4.31 1.50
C MET A 68 20.51 -4.64 2.81
N MET A 69 19.78 -4.69 3.94
CA MET A 69 20.37 -5.13 5.22
C MET A 69 20.98 -6.53 5.10
N VAL A 70 20.24 -7.48 4.53
CA VAL A 70 20.71 -8.87 4.39
C VAL A 70 21.95 -8.93 3.49
N PHE A 71 21.91 -8.27 2.34
CA PHE A 71 22.99 -8.32 1.36
C PHE A 71 24.25 -7.57 1.83
N THR A 72 24.09 -6.43 2.50
CA THR A 72 25.25 -5.70 3.09
C THR A 72 25.87 -6.49 4.24
N ARG A 73 25.05 -7.16 5.06
CA ARG A 73 25.54 -8.05 6.14
C ARG A 73 26.26 -9.28 5.58
N ALA A 74 25.84 -9.75 4.41
CA ALA A 74 26.53 -10.83 3.70
C ALA A 74 27.79 -10.39 2.95
N GLY A 75 28.15 -9.09 2.98
CA GLY A 75 29.32 -8.55 2.31
C GLY A 75 29.21 -8.43 0.80
N LEU A 76 27.99 -8.42 0.23
CA LEU A 76 27.82 -8.23 -1.19
C LEU A 76 28.24 -6.80 -1.61
N PRO A 77 28.91 -6.64 -2.77
CA PRO A 77 29.19 -5.32 -3.34
C PRO A 77 27.90 -4.50 -3.52
N LEU A 78 27.94 -3.20 -3.18
CA LEU A 78 26.75 -2.34 -3.11
C LEU A 78 25.95 -2.29 -4.43
N HIS A 79 26.63 -2.29 -5.59
CA HIS A 79 25.98 -2.27 -6.88
C HIS A 79 25.16 -3.55 -7.15
N HIS A 80 25.63 -4.71 -6.70
CA HIS A 80 24.86 -5.96 -6.76
C HIS A 80 23.72 -5.94 -5.73
N ALA A 81 24.02 -5.52 -4.50
CA ALA A 81 23.04 -5.45 -3.42
C ALA A 81 21.84 -4.57 -3.79
N VAL A 82 22.06 -3.38 -4.35
CA VAL A 82 20.99 -2.46 -4.78
C VAL A 82 20.13 -3.08 -5.87
N ARG A 83 20.73 -3.69 -6.90
CA ARG A 83 20.00 -4.33 -7.99
C ARG A 83 19.12 -5.47 -7.47
N MET A 84 19.71 -6.41 -6.74
CA MET A 84 18.97 -7.56 -6.20
C MET A 84 17.90 -7.14 -5.21
N SER A 85 18.17 -6.15 -4.37
CA SER A 85 17.16 -5.61 -3.44
C SER A 85 15.99 -4.95 -4.17
N GLY A 86 16.24 -4.31 -5.31
CA GLY A 86 15.20 -3.80 -6.20
C GLY A 86 14.27 -4.91 -6.69
N GLU A 87 14.81 -6.04 -7.11
CA GLU A 87 14.04 -7.21 -7.58
C GLU A 87 13.19 -7.82 -6.45
N VAL A 88 13.72 -7.89 -5.22
CA VAL A 88 12.99 -8.41 -4.03
C VAL A 88 11.72 -7.61 -3.74
N THR A 89 11.62 -6.34 -4.16
CA THR A 89 10.39 -5.57 -4.00
C THR A 89 9.20 -6.19 -4.74
N GLY A 90 9.44 -6.94 -5.81
CA GLY A 90 8.42 -7.52 -6.69
C GLY A 90 7.75 -6.52 -7.62
N ALA A 91 8.13 -5.23 -7.59
CA ALA A 91 7.55 -4.18 -8.40
C ALA A 91 8.51 -3.78 -9.53
N LYS A 92 8.19 -4.14 -10.78
CA LYS A 92 9.05 -3.91 -11.96
C LYS A 92 9.53 -2.46 -12.10
N ARG A 93 8.65 -1.49 -11.79
CA ARG A 93 8.99 -0.05 -11.86
C ARG A 93 10.05 0.35 -10.84
N ILE A 94 9.97 -0.20 -9.63
CA ILE A 94 10.92 0.08 -8.55
C ILE A 94 12.23 -0.64 -8.84
N ALA A 95 12.18 -1.90 -9.27
CA ALA A 95 13.36 -2.66 -9.67
C ALA A 95 14.14 -1.95 -10.78
N ALA A 96 13.47 -1.50 -11.85
CA ALA A 96 14.09 -0.76 -12.94
C ALA A 96 14.66 0.61 -12.53
N ASP A 97 14.12 1.25 -11.50
CA ASP A 97 14.66 2.51 -10.96
C ASP A 97 15.95 2.24 -10.17
N PHE A 98 15.97 1.22 -9.33
CA PHE A 98 17.15 0.84 -8.56
C PHE A 98 18.27 0.21 -9.43
N GLU A 99 17.89 -0.51 -10.49
CA GLU A 99 18.87 -1.06 -11.44
C GLU A 99 19.73 0.05 -12.08
N LYS A 100 19.14 1.23 -12.36
CA LYS A 100 19.87 2.40 -12.89
C LYS A 100 20.90 2.98 -11.94
N LEU A 101 20.83 2.66 -10.66
CA LEU A 101 21.76 3.14 -9.65
C LEU A 101 23.03 2.29 -9.60
N ALA A 102 22.98 1.04 -10.06
CA ALA A 102 24.12 0.15 -10.03
C ALA A 102 25.34 0.69 -10.80
N PRO A 103 25.22 1.26 -12.00
CA PRO A 103 26.36 1.88 -12.72
C PRO A 103 26.96 3.05 -11.96
N LEU A 104 26.18 3.84 -11.23
CA LEU A 104 26.70 4.98 -10.45
C LEU A 104 27.59 4.49 -9.31
N LEU A 105 27.17 3.43 -8.62
CA LEU A 105 27.95 2.80 -7.56
C LEU A 105 29.25 2.18 -8.09
N GLN A 106 29.23 1.62 -9.31
CA GLN A 106 30.42 1.13 -9.99
C GLN A 106 31.36 2.25 -10.40
N ALA A 107 30.83 3.44 -10.71
CA ALA A 107 31.61 4.63 -11.03
C ALA A 107 32.21 5.31 -9.78
N GLY A 108 31.93 4.77 -8.56
CA GLY A 108 32.49 5.28 -7.31
C GLY A 108 31.65 6.33 -6.59
N PHE A 109 30.40 6.57 -7.04
CA PHE A 109 29.47 7.42 -6.29
C PHE A 109 29.09 6.76 -4.98
N THR A 110 28.82 7.58 -3.95
CA THR A 110 28.33 7.10 -2.67
C THR A 110 26.91 6.51 -2.82
N LEU A 111 26.52 5.66 -1.90
CA LEU A 111 25.18 5.09 -1.90
C LEU A 111 24.11 6.18 -1.68
N GLU A 112 24.42 7.18 -0.85
CA GLU A 112 23.55 8.34 -0.65
C GLU A 112 23.33 9.10 -1.97
N GLU A 113 24.42 9.43 -2.68
CA GLU A 113 24.35 10.15 -3.97
C GLU A 113 23.54 9.35 -5.00
N ALA A 114 23.79 8.06 -5.12
CA ALA A 114 23.04 7.18 -6.01
C ALA A 114 21.57 7.16 -5.65
N LEU A 115 21.19 6.93 -4.39
CA LEU A 115 19.79 6.88 -3.94
C LEU A 115 19.06 8.23 -4.06
N THR A 116 19.79 9.35 -4.07
CA THR A 116 19.22 10.67 -4.30
C THR A 116 18.63 10.80 -5.71
N GLN A 117 19.15 10.05 -6.67
CA GLN A 117 18.65 10.03 -8.05
C GLN A 117 17.40 9.15 -8.23
N SER A 118 17.11 8.29 -7.27
CA SER A 118 15.92 7.44 -7.31
C SER A 118 14.63 8.26 -7.16
N LYS A 119 13.66 7.99 -8.04
CA LYS A 119 12.31 8.58 -7.96
C LYS A 119 11.47 7.95 -6.84
N PHE A 120 11.83 6.75 -6.41
CA PHE A 120 11.07 5.98 -5.43
C PHE A 120 11.65 6.07 -4.02
N PHE A 121 12.92 6.41 -3.84
CA PHE A 121 13.52 6.52 -2.52
C PHE A 121 13.23 7.89 -1.89
N PRO A 122 12.61 7.96 -0.69
CA PRO A 122 12.27 9.23 -0.06
C PRO A 122 13.52 9.95 0.46
N LYS A 123 13.71 11.20 0.08
CA LYS A 123 14.87 12.01 0.50
C LYS A 123 15.08 12.07 2.01
N LYS A 124 13.98 12.08 2.79
CA LYS A 124 14.03 12.07 4.26
C LYS A 124 14.75 10.85 4.86
N ASN A 125 14.80 9.75 4.12
CA ASN A 125 15.42 8.50 4.57
C ASN A 125 16.90 8.42 4.24
N LEU A 126 17.43 9.36 3.44
CA LEU A 126 18.86 9.43 3.11
C LEU A 126 19.73 9.65 4.34
N VAL A 127 19.20 10.29 5.38
CA VAL A 127 19.91 10.50 6.65
C VAL A 127 20.38 9.17 7.26
N TYR A 128 19.56 8.12 7.18
CA TYR A 128 19.96 6.79 7.67
C TYR A 128 21.11 6.21 6.85
N ILE A 129 21.07 6.41 5.53
CA ILE A 129 22.08 5.88 4.61
C ILE A 129 23.40 6.62 4.80
N ASN A 130 23.36 7.96 4.83
CA ASN A 130 24.52 8.81 5.07
C ASN A 130 25.23 8.41 6.37
N THR A 131 24.48 8.30 7.47
CA THR A 131 25.04 7.88 8.77
C THR A 131 25.66 6.48 8.69
N GLY A 132 24.97 5.53 8.02
CA GLY A 132 25.46 4.16 7.87
C GLY A 132 26.72 4.06 7.01
N GLU A 133 26.79 4.84 5.94
CA GLU A 133 27.92 4.88 5.02
C GLU A 133 29.17 5.48 5.69
N HIS A 134 29.04 6.61 6.38
CA HIS A 134 30.13 7.23 7.12
C HIS A 134 30.63 6.40 8.31
N THR A 135 29.77 5.62 8.93
CA THR A 135 30.16 4.76 10.08
C THR A 135 30.57 3.35 9.66
N GLY A 136 30.44 3.01 8.38
CA GLY A 136 30.67 1.64 7.88
C GLY A 136 29.64 0.62 8.35
N LYS A 137 28.48 1.06 8.88
CA LYS A 137 27.42 0.22 9.45
C LYS A 137 26.12 0.32 8.63
N LEU A 138 26.23 0.09 7.33
CA LEU A 138 25.10 0.15 6.41
C LEU A 138 24.03 -0.90 6.74
N ASP A 139 24.43 -2.08 7.20
CA ASP A 139 23.52 -3.13 7.63
C ASP A 139 22.59 -2.67 8.76
N VAL A 140 23.15 -2.02 9.79
CA VAL A 140 22.37 -1.47 10.91
C VAL A 140 21.50 -0.30 10.46
N ALA A 141 22.00 0.54 9.54
CA ALA A 141 21.22 1.65 9.00
C ALA A 141 20.00 1.15 8.22
N PHE A 142 20.16 0.12 7.38
CA PHE A 142 19.06 -0.49 6.64
C PHE A 142 18.09 -1.27 7.53
N GLU A 143 18.57 -1.90 8.60
CA GLU A 143 17.72 -2.55 9.61
C GLU A 143 16.74 -1.54 10.24
N LYS A 144 17.29 -0.42 10.75
CA LYS A 144 16.47 0.66 11.32
C LYS A 144 15.52 1.27 10.31
N LEU A 145 15.98 1.49 9.07
CA LEU A 145 15.17 2.03 8.00
C LEU A 145 14.01 1.09 7.65
N SER A 146 14.28 -0.20 7.52
CA SER A 146 13.29 -1.23 7.21
C SER A 146 12.19 -1.26 8.27
N GLY A 147 12.54 -1.28 9.57
CA GLY A 147 11.60 -1.23 10.68
C GLY A 147 10.76 0.04 10.65
N SER A 148 11.38 1.22 10.53
CA SER A 148 10.68 2.51 10.47
C SER A 148 9.71 2.61 9.30
N LEU A 149 10.06 2.07 8.14
CA LEU A 149 9.18 2.04 6.97
C LEU A 149 8.00 1.09 7.18
N TYR A 150 8.25 -0.09 7.76
CA TYR A 150 7.21 -1.06 8.08
C TYR A 150 6.19 -0.49 9.07
N ASP A 151 6.66 0.08 10.19
CA ASP A 151 5.80 0.70 11.20
C ASP A 151 4.98 1.85 10.61
N SER A 152 5.59 2.66 9.76
CA SER A 152 4.90 3.74 9.03
C SER A 152 3.81 3.20 8.10
N ALA A 153 4.03 2.04 7.47
CA ALA A 153 3.03 1.42 6.59
C ALA A 153 1.87 0.84 7.40
N VAL A 154 2.17 0.13 8.49
CA VAL A 154 1.16 -0.43 9.40
C VAL A 154 0.30 0.66 10.02
N PHE A 155 0.92 1.76 10.46
CA PHE A 155 0.19 2.90 11.01
C PHE A 155 -0.79 3.51 10.00
N LYS A 156 -0.35 3.73 8.76
CA LYS A 156 -1.22 4.25 7.69
C LYS A 156 -2.36 3.29 7.35
N LEU A 157 -2.09 1.99 7.34
CA LEU A 157 -3.13 0.96 7.13
C LEU A 157 -4.17 1.00 8.26
N ARG A 158 -3.73 1.13 9.52
CA ARG A 158 -4.63 1.21 10.67
C ARG A 158 -5.55 2.42 10.57
N ILE A 159 -5.03 3.60 10.17
CA ILE A 159 -5.84 4.79 9.95
C ILE A 159 -6.87 4.53 8.84
N LEU A 160 -6.48 3.91 7.74
CA LEU A 160 -7.38 3.63 6.61
C LEU A 160 -8.52 2.70 7.03
N ILE A 161 -8.22 1.65 7.78
CA ILE A 161 -9.21 0.71 8.32
C ILE A 161 -10.15 1.42 9.30
N GLY A 162 -9.61 2.27 10.19
CA GLY A 162 -10.40 3.02 11.16
C GLY A 162 -11.37 4.03 10.55
N LEU A 163 -11.15 4.46 9.30
CA LEU A 163 -12.09 5.31 8.57
C LEU A 163 -13.26 4.55 7.95
N ILE A 164 -13.15 3.24 7.78
CA ILE A 164 -14.21 2.42 7.17
C ILE A 164 -15.42 2.34 8.10
N GLU A 165 -15.19 2.19 9.40
CA GLU A 165 -16.24 2.05 10.41
C GLU A 165 -17.21 3.26 10.45
N PRO A 166 -16.74 4.53 10.61
CA PRO A 166 -17.64 5.67 10.62
C PRO A 166 -18.32 5.90 9.24
N LEU A 167 -17.64 5.58 8.14
CA LEU A 167 -18.25 5.67 6.81
C LEU A 167 -19.38 4.65 6.61
N ALA A 168 -19.22 3.45 7.14
CA ALA A 168 -20.27 2.42 7.10
C ALA A 168 -21.50 2.84 7.92
N VAL A 169 -21.29 3.41 9.11
CA VAL A 169 -22.38 3.91 9.97
C VAL A 169 -23.11 5.08 9.30
N LEU A 170 -22.39 6.04 8.72
CA LEU A 170 -22.99 7.16 7.99
C LEU A 170 -23.76 6.70 6.74
N GLY A 171 -23.22 5.71 6.00
CA GLY A 171 -23.87 5.12 4.83
C GLY A 171 -25.18 4.43 5.20
N LEU A 172 -25.17 3.62 6.26
CA LEU A 172 -26.36 2.95 6.77
C LEU A 172 -27.39 3.95 7.32
N GLY A 173 -26.97 4.94 8.08
CA GLY A 173 -27.82 5.99 8.62
C GLY A 173 -28.48 6.82 7.51
N GLY A 174 -27.72 7.21 6.49
CA GLY A 174 -28.25 7.92 5.31
C GLY A 174 -29.29 7.13 4.53
N LEU A 175 -29.07 5.81 4.35
CA LEU A 175 -30.03 4.91 3.71
C LEU A 175 -31.34 4.81 4.49
N VAL A 176 -31.27 4.69 5.83
CA VAL A 176 -32.45 4.64 6.69
C VAL A 176 -33.23 5.96 6.59
N VAL A 177 -32.58 7.10 6.64
CA VAL A 177 -33.25 8.42 6.48
C VAL A 177 -33.90 8.55 5.10
N MET A 178 -33.23 8.10 4.04
CA MET A 178 -33.78 8.16 2.67
C MET A 178 -34.95 7.20 2.46
N SER A 179 -35.05 6.10 3.22
CA SER A 179 -36.19 5.17 3.19
C SER A 179 -37.40 5.65 3.98
N LEU A 180 -37.21 6.61 4.91
CA LEU A 180 -38.26 7.19 5.75
C LEU A 180 -38.87 8.46 5.13
N THR A 181 -38.23 9.07 4.14
CA THR A 181 -38.80 10.20 3.38
C THR A 181 -39.63 9.64 2.23
N PRO A 182 -40.97 9.93 2.22
CA PRO A 182 -41.90 9.47 1.16
C PRO A 182 -41.61 10.17 -0.16
#